data_9a924f626e2db044942ffaff341528c1
#
_entry.id   9a924f626e2db044942ffaff341528c1
#
_cell.length_a   1.000
_cell.length_b   1.000
_cell.length_c   1.000
_cell.angle_alpha   90.00
_cell.angle_beta   90.00
_cell.angle_gamma   90.00
#
_symmetry.space_group_name_H-M   'P 1'
#
loop_
_entity.id
_entity.type
_entity.pdbx_description
1 polymer ?
#
loop_
_entity_poly.entity_id
_entity_poly.type
_entity_poly.pdbx_seq_one_letter_code
_entity_poly.pdbx_strand_id
1 'polypeptide(L)'
;MSEPRPSGRARPVTADVDCFGLTHQGKVRRKNDDHFLIASLHKLMRVHQTSLPDPDAMPLVSESRGFLFMVADGVGGRPHGDLASGTALRYIAQYVTHLMDLYHRLDPERETQFLAELEKSVQRSHEILVAETERAGEGRGGATTLTMVAAVWPRAYLVQVGDSRCYRLRDGALERMSRDQTMAQALVEQGALSPSDAEHSPLRNMLASALGGNEARPMTATTDIRWDDVMLMCTDGLTKHVPEAEIEAELRGTASAEETCRRLVDLALERGGSDNVTVLVSRLRPRRPSGG
;
A
#
# COMPACT_ATOMS: atom_id res chain seq x y z
N MET A 1 -23.19 -13.87 19.14
CA MET A 1 -22.03 -14.77 18.94
C MET A 1 -20.78 -13.92 19.18
N SER A 2 -20.03 -14.23 20.24
CA SER A 2 -18.86 -13.46 20.67
C SER A 2 -17.72 -13.67 19.66
N GLU A 3 -17.18 -12.60 19.08
CA GLU A 3 -15.99 -12.66 18.26
C GLU A 3 -14.82 -13.29 19.03
N PRO A 4 -13.99 -14.12 18.41
CA PRO A 4 -12.83 -14.72 19.06
C PRO A 4 -11.85 -13.59 19.44
N ARG A 5 -11.52 -13.48 20.72
CA ARG A 5 -10.47 -12.58 21.20
C ARG A 5 -9.15 -12.94 20.51
N PRO A 6 -8.35 -11.95 20.05
CA PRO A 6 -7.06 -12.22 19.46
C PRO A 6 -6.20 -13.00 20.45
N SER A 7 -5.48 -13.99 19.94
CA SER A 7 -4.54 -14.83 20.68
C SER A 7 -3.65 -13.97 21.59
N GLY A 8 -3.44 -14.38 22.84
CA GLY A 8 -2.83 -13.61 23.93
C GLY A 8 -1.35 -13.17 23.75
N ARG A 9 -0.89 -12.94 22.53
CA ARG A 9 0.41 -12.33 22.24
C ARG A 9 0.33 -10.81 22.35
N ALA A 10 1.35 -10.19 22.91
CA ALA A 10 1.47 -8.75 23.06
C ALA A 10 1.36 -8.00 21.71
N ARG A 11 1.03 -6.72 21.77
CA ARG A 11 1.06 -5.82 20.61
C ARG A 11 2.46 -5.84 19.97
N PRO A 12 2.56 -5.94 18.61
CA PRO A 12 3.85 -5.85 17.94
C PRO A 12 4.52 -4.50 18.17
N VAL A 13 5.85 -4.53 18.27
CA VAL A 13 6.69 -3.34 18.22
C VAL A 13 7.32 -3.21 16.82
N THR A 14 7.90 -2.05 16.52
CA THR A 14 8.51 -1.78 15.20
C THR A 14 9.48 -2.87 14.75
N ALA A 15 10.22 -3.43 15.69
CA ALA A 15 11.23 -4.45 15.42
C ALA A 15 10.68 -5.85 15.11
N ASP A 16 9.37 -6.08 15.31
CA ASP A 16 8.68 -7.32 14.93
C ASP A 16 8.19 -7.26 13.47
N VAL A 17 8.30 -6.10 12.82
CA VAL A 17 7.88 -5.88 11.45
C VAL A 17 9.10 -5.86 10.54
N ASP A 18 9.33 -6.96 9.82
CA ASP A 18 10.30 -7.05 8.75
C ASP A 18 9.63 -6.55 7.46
N CYS A 19 10.02 -5.37 6.97
CA CYS A 19 9.43 -4.75 5.80
C CYS A 19 10.49 -4.17 4.87
N PHE A 20 10.25 -4.31 3.56
CA PHE A 20 11.12 -3.79 2.52
C PHE A 20 10.30 -3.44 1.28
N GLY A 21 10.76 -2.43 0.53
CA GLY A 21 10.21 -2.04 -0.76
C GLY A 21 11.31 -1.94 -1.81
N LEU A 22 11.01 -2.35 -3.02
CA LEU A 22 11.91 -2.25 -4.17
C LEU A 22 11.12 -1.77 -5.38
N THR A 23 11.68 -0.80 -6.09
CA THR A 23 11.15 -0.33 -7.36
C THR A 23 12.22 -0.42 -8.43
N HIS A 24 11.83 -0.81 -9.65
CA HIS A 24 12.72 -0.94 -10.79
C HIS A 24 12.04 -0.41 -12.06
N GLN A 25 12.78 0.28 -12.90
CA GLN A 25 12.29 0.86 -14.15
C GLN A 25 11.75 -0.17 -15.15
N GLY A 26 12.08 -1.44 -14.98
CA GLY A 26 11.87 -2.45 -16.02
C GLY A 26 12.95 -2.43 -17.09
N LYS A 27 12.73 -3.18 -18.17
CA LYS A 27 13.67 -3.28 -19.29
C LYS A 27 13.24 -2.50 -20.55
N VAL A 28 11.97 -2.05 -20.58
CA VAL A 28 11.35 -1.44 -21.76
C VAL A 28 11.05 0.04 -21.54
N ARG A 29 10.62 0.42 -20.35
CA ARG A 29 10.28 1.80 -20.03
C ARG A 29 11.53 2.69 -19.97
N ARG A 30 11.40 3.96 -20.35
CA ARG A 30 12.51 4.93 -20.31
C ARG A 30 12.65 5.64 -18.96
N LYS A 31 11.59 5.61 -18.14
CA LYS A 31 11.51 6.21 -16.82
C LYS A 31 10.83 5.25 -15.87
N ASN A 32 11.03 5.47 -14.59
CA ASN A 32 10.28 4.83 -13.53
C ASN A 32 9.27 5.85 -13.00
N ASP A 33 8.00 5.59 -13.24
CA ASP A 33 6.88 6.42 -12.81
C ASP A 33 6.20 5.85 -11.55
N ASP A 34 6.70 4.72 -11.04
CA ASP A 34 6.25 4.09 -9.80
C ASP A 34 6.90 4.73 -8.57
N HIS A 35 6.13 4.84 -7.48
CA HIS A 35 6.64 5.19 -6.16
C HIS A 35 6.06 4.28 -5.08
N PHE A 36 6.79 4.14 -3.97
CA PHE A 36 6.29 3.48 -2.77
C PHE A 36 6.68 4.25 -1.51
N LEU A 37 5.98 3.99 -0.40
CA LEU A 37 6.30 4.48 0.92
C LEU A 37 6.12 3.36 1.95
N ILE A 38 7.09 3.24 2.86
CA ILE A 38 7.00 2.50 4.11
C ILE A 38 7.28 3.48 5.24
N ALA A 39 6.33 3.66 6.15
CA ALA A 39 6.51 4.56 7.27
C ALA A 39 5.97 3.95 8.56
N SER A 40 6.65 4.17 9.68
CA SER A 40 6.13 3.92 11.02
C SER A 40 5.62 5.22 11.64
N LEU A 41 4.50 5.13 12.34
CA LEU A 41 3.80 6.27 12.95
C LEU A 41 4.09 6.29 14.45
N HIS A 42 4.66 7.41 14.93
CA HIS A 42 5.06 7.59 16.33
C HIS A 42 4.50 8.88 16.89
N LYS A 43 4.32 8.96 18.24
CA LYS A 43 4.21 10.24 18.94
C LYS A 43 5.59 10.70 19.36
N LEU A 44 5.86 11.97 19.12
CA LEU A 44 7.09 12.64 19.54
C LEU A 44 6.74 13.70 20.59
N MET A 45 7.46 13.72 21.70
CA MET A 45 7.46 14.83 22.64
C MET A 45 8.78 15.60 22.49
N ARG A 46 8.70 16.90 22.26
CA ARG A 46 9.89 17.78 22.22
C ARG A 46 9.92 18.58 23.51
N VAL A 47 10.92 18.33 24.34
CA VAL A 47 11.18 19.12 25.55
C VAL A 47 11.95 20.38 25.16
N HIS A 48 11.41 21.54 25.51
CA HIS A 48 12.09 22.80 25.26
C HIS A 48 12.89 23.27 26.48
N GLN A 49 12.43 22.93 27.69
CA GLN A 49 13.09 23.26 28.94
C GLN A 49 12.57 22.36 30.05
N THR A 50 13.43 21.94 30.97
CA THR A 50 13.06 21.13 32.13
C THR A 50 13.99 21.39 33.29
N SER A 51 13.51 21.17 34.51
CA SER A 51 14.31 21.14 35.74
C SER A 51 14.60 19.70 36.22
N LEU A 52 14.25 18.68 35.44
CA LEU A 52 14.51 17.29 35.80
C LEU A 52 16.03 16.99 35.76
N PRO A 53 16.53 16.15 36.68
CA PRO A 53 17.96 15.91 36.81
C PRO A 53 18.58 15.16 35.64
N ASP A 54 17.79 14.36 34.91
CA ASP A 54 18.22 13.57 33.75
C ASP A 54 17.20 13.61 32.63
N PRO A 55 17.16 14.71 31.85
CA PRO A 55 16.19 14.85 30.77
C PRO A 55 16.40 13.85 29.61
N ASP A 56 17.61 13.34 29.41
CA ASP A 56 17.95 12.41 28.34
C ASP A 56 17.45 10.98 28.61
N ALA A 57 17.15 10.67 29.88
CA ALA A 57 16.53 9.39 30.26
C ALA A 57 15.03 9.32 29.95
N MET A 58 14.42 10.43 29.52
CA MET A 58 12.98 10.44 29.20
C MET A 58 12.73 9.88 27.80
N PRO A 59 11.78 8.94 27.64
CA PRO A 59 11.39 8.48 26.33
C PRO A 59 10.63 9.58 25.57
N LEU A 60 11.33 10.30 24.70
CA LEU A 60 10.77 11.40 23.90
C LEU A 60 9.99 10.94 22.68
N VAL A 61 10.19 9.68 22.26
CA VAL A 61 9.48 9.05 21.14
C VAL A 61 8.70 7.85 21.67
N SER A 62 7.40 7.81 21.42
CA SER A 62 6.59 6.63 21.77
C SER A 62 6.95 5.43 20.89
N GLU A 63 6.65 4.22 21.36
CA GLU A 63 6.58 3.06 20.47
C GLU A 63 5.68 3.32 19.27
N SER A 64 5.94 2.62 18.16
CA SER A 64 5.13 2.74 16.94
C SER A 64 3.65 2.52 17.25
N ARG A 65 2.82 3.42 16.75
CA ARG A 65 1.36 3.31 16.84
C ARG A 65 0.76 2.58 15.66
N GLY A 66 1.50 2.51 14.57
CA GLY A 66 1.08 1.86 13.34
C GLY A 66 2.12 2.00 12.25
N PHE A 67 1.80 1.43 11.11
CA PHE A 67 2.58 1.52 9.88
C PHE A 67 1.70 2.03 8.76
N LEU A 68 2.30 2.76 7.84
CA LEU A 68 1.70 3.17 6.59
C LEU A 68 2.52 2.59 5.45
N PHE A 69 1.86 1.81 4.61
CA PHE A 69 2.43 1.22 3.40
C PHE A 69 1.66 1.74 2.20
N MET A 70 2.36 2.19 1.17
CA MET A 70 1.74 2.70 -0.05
C MET A 70 2.55 2.30 -1.27
N VAL A 71 1.86 1.98 -2.36
CA VAL A 71 2.40 1.88 -3.72
C VAL A 71 1.53 2.71 -4.65
N ALA A 72 2.17 3.35 -5.63
CA ALA A 72 1.50 4.17 -6.64
C ALA A 72 2.22 3.97 -7.98
N ASP A 73 1.44 3.66 -9.01
CA ASP A 73 1.87 3.46 -10.39
C ASP A 73 1.46 4.68 -11.20
N GLY A 74 2.42 5.42 -11.71
CA GLY A 74 2.16 6.56 -12.58
C GLY A 74 1.66 6.10 -13.95
N VAL A 75 0.47 6.53 -14.34
CA VAL A 75 -0.19 6.08 -15.58
C VAL A 75 0.68 6.34 -16.79
N GLY A 76 1.22 5.28 -17.37
CA GLY A 76 2.08 5.32 -18.55
C GLY A 76 1.38 5.96 -19.76
N GLY A 77 2.16 6.69 -20.58
CA GLY A 77 1.66 7.40 -21.77
C GLY A 77 1.12 8.81 -21.48
N ARG A 78 1.02 9.23 -20.22
CA ARG A 78 0.80 10.62 -19.85
C ARG A 78 2.12 11.27 -19.43
N PRO A 79 2.36 12.55 -19.74
CA PRO A 79 3.45 13.31 -19.15
C PRO A 79 3.28 13.37 -17.63
N HIS A 80 4.40 13.29 -16.88
CA HIS A 80 4.39 13.50 -15.42
C HIS A 80 3.73 12.40 -14.56
N GLY A 81 3.73 11.12 -14.98
CA GLY A 81 3.31 9.99 -14.15
C GLY A 81 4.11 9.91 -12.84
N ASP A 82 5.42 10.08 -12.92
CA ASP A 82 6.34 10.17 -11.78
C ASP A 82 5.98 11.28 -10.78
N LEU A 83 5.62 12.46 -11.29
CA LEU A 83 5.20 13.57 -10.46
C LEU A 83 3.85 13.28 -9.78
N ALA A 84 2.90 12.67 -10.50
CA ALA A 84 1.58 12.34 -9.97
C ALA A 84 1.66 11.30 -8.85
N SER A 85 2.39 10.19 -9.05
CA SER A 85 2.57 9.14 -8.05
C SER A 85 3.30 9.68 -6.81
N GLY A 86 4.38 10.44 -6.98
CA GLY A 86 5.13 11.06 -5.89
C GLY A 86 4.31 12.11 -5.12
N THR A 87 3.52 12.95 -5.81
CA THR A 87 2.65 13.96 -5.18
C THR A 87 1.53 13.29 -4.39
N ALA A 88 0.87 12.27 -4.95
CA ALA A 88 -0.18 11.53 -4.26
C ALA A 88 0.32 10.92 -2.95
N LEU A 89 1.44 10.19 -2.97
CA LEU A 89 1.99 9.57 -1.76
C LEU A 89 2.37 10.61 -0.70
N ARG A 90 2.99 11.71 -1.10
CA ARG A 90 3.40 12.77 -0.17
C ARG A 90 2.21 13.42 0.52
N TYR A 91 1.18 13.73 -0.24
CA TYR A 91 -0.01 14.40 0.27
C TYR A 91 -0.77 13.51 1.26
N ILE A 92 -0.97 12.24 0.89
CA ILE A 92 -1.65 11.26 1.73
C ILE A 92 -0.85 11.00 3.01
N ALA A 93 0.47 10.85 2.92
CA ALA A 93 1.32 10.66 4.10
C ALA A 93 1.22 11.82 5.08
N GLN A 94 1.22 13.06 4.59
CA GLN A 94 1.03 14.27 5.42
C GLN A 94 -0.36 14.26 6.10
N TYR A 95 -1.41 13.92 5.34
CA TYR A 95 -2.77 13.87 5.88
C TYR A 95 -2.90 12.79 6.96
N VAL A 96 -2.41 11.58 6.71
CA VAL A 96 -2.45 10.46 7.67
C VAL A 96 -1.68 10.81 8.95
N THR A 97 -0.57 11.53 8.86
CA THR A 97 0.18 11.98 10.04
C THR A 97 -0.71 12.83 10.98
N HIS A 98 -1.53 13.73 10.43
CA HIS A 98 -2.47 14.53 11.23
C HIS A 98 -3.62 13.68 11.79
N LEU A 99 -4.11 12.69 11.03
CA LEU A 99 -5.17 11.80 11.49
C LEU A 99 -4.75 10.97 12.70
N MET A 100 -3.52 10.50 12.74
CA MET A 100 -3.05 9.65 13.84
C MET A 100 -3.02 10.34 15.19
N ASP A 101 -3.01 11.67 15.25
CA ASP A 101 -3.15 12.42 16.49
C ASP A 101 -4.55 12.34 17.07
N LEU A 102 -5.57 12.17 16.23
CA LEU A 102 -6.97 12.10 16.62
C LEU A 102 -7.41 10.69 17.05
N TYR A 103 -6.76 9.63 16.52
CA TYR A 103 -7.20 8.24 16.68
C TYR A 103 -6.25 7.40 17.55
N HIS A 104 -6.21 7.69 18.86
CA HIS A 104 -5.36 6.96 19.81
C HIS A 104 -5.82 5.55 20.15
N ARG A 105 -7.12 5.30 20.06
CA ARG A 105 -7.78 4.00 20.25
C ARG A 105 -8.92 3.93 19.25
N LEU A 106 -8.91 2.93 18.41
CA LEU A 106 -9.99 2.67 17.46
C LEU A 106 -11.00 1.76 18.15
N ASP A 107 -12.09 2.34 18.65
CA ASP A 107 -13.35 1.64 18.91
C ASP A 107 -14.17 1.58 17.59
N PRO A 108 -15.25 0.79 17.50
CA PRO A 108 -15.98 0.61 16.24
C PRO A 108 -16.48 1.90 15.58
N GLU A 109 -16.88 2.91 16.34
CA GLU A 109 -17.32 4.19 15.78
C GLU A 109 -16.15 4.98 15.21
N ARG A 110 -15.04 5.02 15.92
CA ARG A 110 -13.81 5.69 15.48
C ARG A 110 -13.15 4.97 14.31
N GLU A 111 -13.28 3.64 14.24
CA GLU A 111 -12.81 2.84 13.13
C GLU A 111 -13.49 3.25 11.82
N THR A 112 -14.82 3.41 11.84
CA THR A 112 -15.59 3.89 10.69
C THR A 112 -15.18 5.31 10.28
N GLN A 113 -15.01 6.21 11.25
CA GLN A 113 -14.56 7.57 11.00
C GLN A 113 -13.13 7.61 10.45
N PHE A 114 -12.24 6.79 10.99
CA PHE A 114 -10.85 6.69 10.52
C PHE A 114 -10.79 6.24 9.06
N LEU A 115 -11.56 5.23 8.70
CA LEU A 115 -11.64 4.74 7.32
C LEU A 115 -12.19 5.82 6.37
N ALA A 116 -13.25 6.54 6.78
CA ALA A 116 -13.81 7.64 6.01
C ALA A 116 -12.81 8.79 5.82
N GLU A 117 -12.00 9.10 6.84
CA GLU A 117 -10.95 10.12 6.70
C GLU A 117 -9.80 9.65 5.80
N LEU A 118 -9.44 8.37 5.82
CA LEU A 118 -8.47 7.82 4.86
C LEU A 118 -9.00 7.95 3.42
N GLU A 119 -10.25 7.58 3.18
CA GLU A 119 -10.91 7.74 1.88
C GLU A 119 -10.92 9.21 1.43
N LYS A 120 -11.26 10.12 2.33
CA LYS A 120 -11.26 11.56 2.09
C LYS A 120 -9.86 12.11 1.75
N SER A 121 -8.80 11.57 2.38
CA SER A 121 -7.44 11.93 2.03
C SER A 121 -7.10 11.58 0.60
N VAL A 122 -7.56 10.44 0.13
CA VAL A 122 -7.38 9.97 -1.25
C VAL A 122 -8.19 10.83 -2.23
N GLN A 123 -9.44 11.16 -1.90
CA GLN A 123 -10.27 12.06 -2.71
C GLN A 123 -9.64 13.45 -2.82
N ARG A 124 -9.11 13.97 -1.71
CA ARG A 124 -8.42 15.27 -1.71
C ARG A 124 -7.15 15.26 -2.56
N SER A 125 -6.41 14.16 -2.53
CA SER A 125 -5.25 13.98 -3.40
C SER A 125 -5.64 13.97 -4.88
N HIS A 126 -6.76 13.34 -5.24
CA HIS A 126 -7.32 13.39 -6.60
C HIS A 126 -7.61 14.83 -7.04
N GLU A 127 -8.34 15.59 -6.22
CA GLU A 127 -8.68 17.00 -6.52
C GLU A 127 -7.43 17.85 -6.77
N ILE A 128 -6.37 17.64 -5.98
CA ILE A 128 -5.11 18.37 -6.14
C ILE A 128 -4.45 18.03 -7.47
N LEU A 129 -4.35 16.74 -7.80
CA LEU A 129 -3.75 16.32 -9.07
C LEU A 129 -4.55 16.82 -10.28
N VAL A 130 -5.87 16.86 -10.20
CA VAL A 130 -6.73 17.43 -11.24
C VAL A 130 -6.45 18.94 -11.39
N ALA A 131 -6.41 19.67 -10.27
CA ALA A 131 -6.13 21.11 -10.30
C ALA A 131 -4.71 21.43 -10.80
N GLU A 132 -3.71 20.60 -10.50
CA GLU A 132 -2.36 20.73 -11.06
C GLU A 132 -2.36 20.51 -12.58
N THR A 133 -3.13 19.52 -13.05
CA THR A 133 -3.32 19.23 -14.46
C THR A 133 -3.92 20.40 -15.21
N GLU A 134 -4.99 21.00 -14.67
CA GLU A 134 -5.66 22.16 -15.25
C GLU A 134 -4.73 23.38 -15.35
N ARG A 135 -3.93 23.64 -14.32
CA ARG A 135 -2.95 24.73 -14.30
C ARG A 135 -1.80 24.52 -15.30
N ALA A 136 -1.40 23.28 -15.53
CA ALA A 136 -0.31 22.95 -16.46
C ALA A 136 -0.72 23.04 -17.93
N GLY A 137 -2.03 23.09 -18.23
CA GLY A 137 -2.61 23.15 -19.58
C GLY A 137 -2.78 21.77 -20.22
N GLU A 138 -3.52 21.73 -21.34
CA GLU A 138 -3.90 20.48 -22.01
C GLU A 138 -2.73 19.54 -22.27
N GLY A 139 -2.94 18.25 -21.93
CA GLY A 139 -1.98 17.16 -22.15
C GLY A 139 -0.81 17.09 -21.17
N ARG A 140 -0.75 17.95 -20.13
CA ARG A 140 0.34 17.97 -19.15
C ARG A 140 0.00 17.39 -17.78
N GLY A 141 -1.17 16.77 -17.62
CA GLY A 141 -1.58 16.18 -16.37
C GLY A 141 -1.09 14.76 -16.20
N GLY A 142 -0.59 14.46 -15.00
CA GLY A 142 -0.29 13.10 -14.56
C GLY A 142 -1.49 12.45 -13.90
N ALA A 143 -1.56 11.12 -14.00
CA ALA A 143 -2.49 10.31 -13.22
C ALA A 143 -1.72 9.14 -12.59
N THR A 144 -2.25 8.57 -11.51
CA THR A 144 -1.60 7.47 -10.81
C THR A 144 -2.61 6.55 -10.16
N THR A 145 -2.25 5.28 -10.00
CA THR A 145 -2.93 4.37 -9.08
C THR A 145 -2.54 4.70 -7.63
N LEU A 146 -3.24 4.13 -6.68
CA LEU A 146 -2.86 4.08 -5.28
C LEU A 146 -3.35 2.78 -4.66
N THR A 147 -2.47 2.08 -3.97
CA THR A 147 -2.83 1.06 -3.00
C THR A 147 -2.15 1.42 -1.68
N MET A 148 -2.95 1.62 -0.64
CA MET A 148 -2.51 2.07 0.68
C MET A 148 -3.03 1.12 1.77
N VAL A 149 -2.17 0.75 2.71
CA VAL A 149 -2.54 0.05 3.93
C VAL A 149 -2.06 0.84 5.14
N ALA A 150 -3.01 1.27 5.97
CA ALA A 150 -2.74 1.80 7.30
C ALA A 150 -2.92 0.66 8.33
N ALA A 151 -1.82 0.19 8.90
CA ALA A 151 -1.80 -0.90 9.87
C ALA A 151 -1.74 -0.34 11.29
N VAL A 152 -2.84 -0.45 12.03
CA VAL A 152 -2.98 -0.03 13.44
C VAL A 152 -3.45 -1.23 14.24
N TRP A 153 -2.52 -1.92 14.90
CA TRP A 153 -2.80 -3.19 15.59
C TRP A 153 -4.05 -3.13 16.46
N PRO A 154 -4.96 -4.11 16.37
CA PRO A 154 -4.87 -5.34 15.55
C PRO A 154 -5.57 -5.26 14.18
N ARG A 155 -5.73 -4.07 13.61
CA ARG A 155 -6.47 -3.82 12.38
C ARG A 155 -5.58 -3.29 11.26
N ALA A 156 -5.95 -3.60 10.02
CA ALA A 156 -5.42 -2.99 8.81
C ALA A 156 -6.56 -2.41 7.97
N TYR A 157 -6.32 -1.22 7.44
CA TYR A 157 -7.25 -0.46 6.61
C TYR A 157 -6.64 -0.31 5.24
N LEU A 158 -7.26 -0.94 4.26
CA LEU A 158 -6.88 -0.84 2.85
C LEU A 158 -7.71 0.27 2.19
N VAL A 159 -7.05 1.12 1.43
CA VAL A 159 -7.69 2.04 0.48
C VAL A 159 -6.99 1.90 -0.86
N GLN A 160 -7.77 1.72 -1.92
CA GLN A 160 -7.25 1.45 -3.27
C GLN A 160 -7.95 2.32 -4.31
N VAL A 161 -7.17 2.79 -5.29
CA VAL A 161 -7.62 3.38 -6.56
C VAL A 161 -6.74 2.82 -7.67
N GLY A 162 -7.34 2.19 -8.69
CA GLY A 162 -6.61 1.60 -9.82
C GLY A 162 -6.45 0.09 -9.74
N ASP A 163 -5.35 -0.44 -10.27
CA ASP A 163 -5.09 -1.87 -10.46
C ASP A 163 -3.79 -2.37 -9.79
N SER A 164 -3.10 -1.52 -9.05
CA SER A 164 -2.03 -1.96 -8.14
C SER A 164 -2.64 -2.83 -7.05
N ARG A 165 -1.98 -3.94 -6.69
CA ARG A 165 -2.60 -4.99 -5.89
C ARG A 165 -2.04 -5.09 -4.48
N CYS A 166 -2.88 -5.56 -3.56
CA CYS A 166 -2.54 -5.94 -2.19
C CYS A 166 -2.95 -7.38 -1.94
N TYR A 167 -2.03 -8.18 -1.41
CA TYR A 167 -2.23 -9.57 -1.05
C TYR A 167 -1.87 -9.79 0.41
N ARG A 168 -2.53 -10.77 1.03
CA ARG A 168 -2.20 -11.31 2.34
C ARG A 168 -1.94 -12.80 2.24
N LEU A 169 -0.80 -13.26 2.74
CA LEU A 169 -0.55 -14.67 3.00
C LEU A 169 -0.78 -14.95 4.48
N ARG A 170 -1.72 -15.82 4.79
CA ARG A 170 -2.08 -16.27 6.15
C ARG A 170 -2.32 -17.77 6.14
N ASP A 171 -1.77 -18.47 7.12
CA ASP A 171 -1.94 -19.93 7.27
C ASP A 171 -1.61 -20.72 5.99
N GLY A 172 -0.66 -20.19 5.20
CA GLY A 172 -0.22 -20.78 3.94
C GLY A 172 -1.16 -20.53 2.75
N ALA A 173 -2.20 -19.70 2.87
CA ALA A 173 -3.10 -19.32 1.78
C ALA A 173 -2.90 -17.85 1.38
N LEU A 174 -2.72 -17.62 0.08
CA LEU A 174 -2.69 -16.28 -0.48
C LEU A 174 -4.12 -15.78 -0.74
N GLU A 175 -4.41 -14.60 -0.23
CA GLU A 175 -5.67 -13.90 -0.45
C GLU A 175 -5.40 -12.55 -1.08
N ARG A 176 -6.08 -12.24 -2.17
CA ARG A 176 -6.05 -10.93 -2.78
C ARG A 176 -7.05 -10.01 -2.09
N MET A 177 -6.53 -8.98 -1.42
CA MET A 177 -7.31 -8.02 -0.65
C MET A 177 -7.85 -6.87 -1.49
N SER A 178 -7.23 -6.61 -2.64
CA SER A 178 -7.55 -5.54 -3.57
C SER A 178 -8.37 -6.06 -4.76
N ARG A 179 -9.01 -5.14 -5.49
CA ARG A 179 -9.77 -5.44 -6.70
C ARG A 179 -9.36 -4.49 -7.81
N ASP A 180 -8.94 -5.02 -8.96
CA ASP A 180 -8.52 -4.20 -10.08
C ASP A 180 -9.68 -3.32 -10.60
N GLN A 181 -9.41 -2.05 -10.76
CA GLN A 181 -10.37 -1.07 -11.29
C GLN A 181 -10.01 -0.76 -12.75
N THR A 182 -10.14 -1.78 -13.62
CA THR A 182 -9.94 -1.66 -15.06
C THR A 182 -11.26 -1.62 -15.80
N MET A 183 -11.24 -1.17 -17.05
CA MET A 183 -12.44 -1.17 -17.91
C MET A 183 -12.95 -2.58 -18.17
N ALA A 184 -12.06 -3.58 -18.33
CA ALA A 184 -12.46 -4.97 -18.46
C ALA A 184 -13.20 -5.46 -17.22
N GLN A 185 -12.69 -5.18 -16.03
CA GLN A 185 -13.34 -5.55 -14.77
C GLN A 185 -14.69 -4.87 -14.58
N ALA A 186 -14.81 -3.60 -14.96
CA ALA A 186 -16.09 -2.89 -14.92
C ALA A 186 -17.15 -3.54 -15.84
N LEU A 187 -16.75 -4.06 -16.99
CA LEU A 187 -17.64 -4.80 -17.89
C LEU A 187 -18.05 -6.17 -17.34
N VAL A 188 -17.15 -6.86 -16.61
CA VAL A 188 -17.49 -8.09 -15.89
C VAL A 188 -18.56 -7.83 -14.84
N GLU A 189 -18.44 -6.77 -14.08
CA GLU A 189 -19.40 -6.39 -13.04
C GLU A 189 -20.77 -6.05 -13.58
N GLN A 190 -20.82 -5.49 -14.78
CA GLN A 190 -22.08 -5.20 -15.50
C GLN A 190 -22.64 -6.44 -16.19
N GLY A 191 -21.97 -7.60 -16.14
CA GLY A 191 -22.37 -8.81 -16.84
C GLY A 191 -22.17 -8.74 -18.36
N ALA A 192 -21.46 -7.73 -18.87
CA ALA A 192 -21.21 -7.52 -20.30
C ALA A 192 -19.99 -8.30 -20.82
N LEU A 193 -19.14 -8.80 -19.92
CA LEU A 193 -17.95 -9.59 -20.25
C LEU A 193 -17.82 -10.74 -19.25
N SER A 194 -17.40 -11.92 -19.72
CA SER A 194 -17.07 -13.00 -18.77
C SER A 194 -15.70 -12.76 -18.10
N PRO A 195 -15.45 -13.30 -16.88
CA PRO A 195 -14.13 -13.19 -16.25
C PRO A 195 -12.98 -13.69 -17.12
N SER A 196 -13.19 -14.81 -17.84
CA SER A 196 -12.18 -15.38 -18.75
C SER A 196 -11.90 -14.49 -19.97
N ASP A 197 -12.94 -13.84 -20.52
CA ASP A 197 -12.74 -12.92 -21.64
C ASP A 197 -12.07 -11.61 -21.20
N ALA A 198 -12.31 -11.18 -19.97
CA ALA A 198 -11.68 -9.99 -19.39
C ALA A 198 -10.15 -10.14 -19.30
N GLU A 199 -9.65 -11.31 -18.93
CA GLU A 199 -8.21 -11.59 -18.86
C GLU A 199 -7.49 -11.45 -20.21
N HIS A 200 -8.20 -11.69 -21.31
CA HIS A 200 -7.68 -11.61 -22.68
C HIS A 200 -8.06 -10.29 -23.39
N SER A 201 -8.87 -9.47 -22.75
CA SER A 201 -9.35 -8.20 -23.33
C SER A 201 -8.23 -7.14 -23.38
N PRO A 202 -8.13 -6.34 -24.45
CA PRO A 202 -7.26 -5.17 -24.49
C PRO A 202 -7.65 -4.13 -23.42
N LEU A 203 -8.88 -4.17 -22.90
CA LEU A 203 -9.37 -3.27 -21.86
C LEU A 203 -8.86 -3.63 -20.44
N ARG A 204 -8.18 -4.76 -20.27
CA ARG A 204 -7.65 -5.20 -18.99
C ARG A 204 -6.58 -4.26 -18.39
N ASN A 205 -5.89 -3.52 -19.27
CA ASN A 205 -4.84 -2.56 -18.89
C ASN A 205 -5.33 -1.10 -18.93
N MET A 206 -6.63 -0.88 -19.20
CA MET A 206 -7.22 0.46 -19.18
C MET A 206 -7.87 0.71 -17.83
N LEU A 207 -7.32 1.66 -17.07
CA LEU A 207 -7.88 2.06 -15.78
C LEU A 207 -9.26 2.69 -15.93
N ALA A 208 -10.21 2.22 -15.15
CA ALA A 208 -11.53 2.84 -14.96
C ALA A 208 -11.50 3.88 -13.84
N SER A 209 -10.48 3.84 -12.98
CA SER A 209 -10.32 4.72 -11.82
C SER A 209 -8.85 5.01 -11.59
N ALA A 210 -8.47 6.29 -11.47
CA ALA A 210 -7.10 6.74 -11.20
C ALA A 210 -7.10 8.12 -10.54
N LEU A 211 -6.19 8.38 -9.63
CA LEU A 211 -5.96 9.72 -9.06
C LEU A 211 -5.43 10.66 -10.15
N GLY A 212 -5.97 11.88 -10.23
CA GLY A 212 -5.63 12.82 -11.31
C GLY A 212 -6.20 12.45 -12.68
N GLY A 213 -6.92 11.30 -12.78
CA GLY A 213 -7.65 10.89 -13.97
C GLY A 213 -9.03 11.53 -14.08
N ASN A 214 -9.87 11.01 -14.96
CA ASN A 214 -11.25 11.50 -15.12
C ASN A 214 -12.10 11.18 -13.89
N GLU A 215 -11.81 10.08 -13.22
CA GLU A 215 -12.55 9.62 -12.05
C GLU A 215 -11.61 8.87 -11.08
N ALA A 216 -11.80 9.11 -9.79
CA ALA A 216 -11.19 8.32 -8.74
C ALA A 216 -12.30 7.79 -7.81
N ARG A 217 -12.42 6.47 -7.74
CA ARG A 217 -13.38 5.76 -6.88
C ARG A 217 -12.60 4.95 -5.85
N PRO A 218 -12.31 5.51 -4.66
CA PRO A 218 -11.63 4.75 -3.62
C PRO A 218 -12.45 3.51 -3.24
N MET A 219 -11.79 2.34 -3.22
CA MET A 219 -12.31 1.13 -2.62
C MET A 219 -11.66 0.97 -1.25
N THR A 220 -12.44 0.67 -0.24
CA THR A 220 -11.98 0.50 1.13
C THR A 220 -12.27 -0.91 1.63
N ALA A 221 -11.36 -1.45 2.44
CA ALA A 221 -11.54 -2.71 3.15
C ALA A 221 -10.85 -2.66 4.51
N THR A 222 -11.41 -3.38 5.47
CA THR A 222 -10.83 -3.54 6.80
C THR A 222 -10.61 -5.01 7.09
N THR A 223 -9.47 -5.34 7.68
CA THR A 223 -9.15 -6.70 8.10
C THR A 223 -8.41 -6.70 9.44
N ASP A 224 -8.42 -7.85 10.13
CA ASP A 224 -7.55 -8.08 11.27
C ASP A 224 -6.11 -8.37 10.82
N ILE A 225 -5.15 -8.01 11.66
CA ILE A 225 -3.74 -8.39 11.51
C ILE A 225 -3.45 -9.50 12.52
N ARG A 226 -2.72 -10.54 12.10
CA ARG A 226 -2.25 -11.61 12.98
C ARG A 226 -0.75 -11.76 12.89
N TRP A 227 -0.18 -12.33 13.95
CA TRP A 227 1.19 -12.77 13.91
C TRP A 227 1.38 -13.80 12.80
N ASP A 228 2.54 -13.72 12.17
CA ASP A 228 2.96 -14.52 11.02
C ASP A 228 2.24 -14.19 9.69
N ASP A 229 1.38 -13.17 9.66
CA ASP A 229 0.88 -12.62 8.39
C ASP A 229 2.03 -12.07 7.53
N VAL A 230 1.91 -12.29 6.23
CA VAL A 230 2.74 -11.63 5.22
C VAL A 230 1.85 -10.82 4.31
N MET A 231 2.17 -9.55 4.13
CA MET A 231 1.51 -8.65 3.19
C MET A 231 2.44 -8.38 2.02
N LEU A 232 1.89 -8.43 0.81
CA LEU A 232 2.53 -7.95 -0.41
C LEU A 232 1.68 -6.85 -1.02
N MET A 233 2.32 -5.77 -1.42
CA MET A 233 1.74 -4.75 -2.29
C MET A 233 2.61 -4.61 -3.53
N CYS A 234 2.00 -4.47 -4.71
CA CYS A 234 2.75 -4.36 -5.95
C CYS A 234 2.00 -3.59 -7.02
N THR A 235 2.74 -3.01 -7.95
CA THR A 235 2.20 -2.48 -9.22
C THR A 235 1.98 -3.60 -10.22
N ASP A 236 1.26 -3.31 -11.30
CA ASP A 236 0.90 -4.28 -12.34
C ASP A 236 2.11 -4.84 -13.09
N GLY A 237 3.26 -4.14 -13.05
CA GLY A 237 4.51 -4.64 -13.62
C GLY A 237 5.01 -5.94 -13.01
N LEU A 238 4.63 -6.27 -11.76
CA LEU A 238 4.86 -7.59 -11.21
C LEU A 238 3.89 -8.61 -11.80
N THR A 239 2.60 -8.33 -11.69
CA THR A 239 1.53 -9.31 -11.98
C THR A 239 1.31 -9.55 -13.47
N LYS A 240 1.84 -8.69 -14.34
CA LYS A 240 1.95 -8.94 -15.79
C LYS A 240 2.90 -10.09 -16.12
N HIS A 241 3.87 -10.35 -15.26
CA HIS A 241 4.94 -11.31 -15.53
C HIS A 241 4.98 -12.49 -14.57
N VAL A 242 4.52 -12.33 -13.33
CA VAL A 242 4.59 -13.34 -12.27
C VAL A 242 3.18 -13.74 -11.85
N PRO A 243 2.75 -15.00 -12.11
CA PRO A 243 1.46 -15.52 -11.70
C PRO A 243 1.29 -15.57 -10.18
N GLU A 244 0.05 -15.47 -9.68
CA GLU A 244 -0.25 -15.47 -8.24
C GLU A 244 0.26 -16.74 -7.51
N ALA A 245 0.25 -17.89 -8.16
CA ALA A 245 0.79 -19.13 -7.58
C ALA A 245 2.30 -19.05 -7.29
N GLU A 246 3.06 -18.36 -8.12
CA GLU A 246 4.49 -18.15 -7.89
C GLU A 246 4.75 -17.05 -6.86
N ILE A 247 3.95 -15.99 -6.89
CA ILE A 247 3.96 -14.96 -5.83
C ILE A 247 3.72 -15.63 -4.47
N GLU A 248 2.72 -16.53 -4.37
CA GLU A 248 2.43 -17.29 -3.17
C GLU A 248 3.63 -18.14 -2.73
N ALA A 249 4.27 -18.83 -3.65
CA ALA A 249 5.44 -19.66 -3.37
C ALA A 249 6.60 -18.84 -2.79
N GLU A 250 6.89 -17.65 -3.36
CA GLU A 250 7.93 -16.75 -2.85
C GLU A 250 7.58 -16.17 -1.47
N LEU A 251 6.32 -15.83 -1.24
CA LEU A 251 5.86 -15.31 0.05
C LEU A 251 5.86 -16.37 1.16
N ARG A 252 5.60 -17.64 0.85
CA ARG A 252 5.67 -18.77 1.79
C ARG A 252 7.10 -19.05 2.28
N GLY A 253 8.09 -18.62 1.52
CA GLY A 253 9.49 -18.76 1.88
C GLY A 253 9.83 -18.12 3.23
N THR A 254 10.89 -18.58 3.86
CA THR A 254 11.40 -18.05 5.15
C THR A 254 12.35 -16.87 4.96
N ALA A 255 12.56 -16.44 3.73
CA ALA A 255 13.40 -15.30 3.38
C ALA A 255 12.95 -14.00 4.07
N SER A 256 13.83 -13.04 4.19
CA SER A 256 13.51 -11.68 4.63
C SER A 256 12.56 -10.98 3.64
N ALA A 257 11.94 -9.88 4.07
CA ALA A 257 11.17 -9.03 3.17
C ALA A 257 12.03 -8.54 1.99
N GLU A 258 13.29 -8.18 2.26
CA GLU A 258 14.23 -7.73 1.24
C GLU A 258 14.52 -8.80 0.18
N GLU A 259 14.89 -10.02 0.61
CA GLU A 259 15.18 -11.12 -0.31
C GLU A 259 13.96 -11.48 -1.16
N THR A 260 12.77 -11.47 -0.54
CA THR A 260 11.51 -11.74 -1.25
C THR A 260 11.22 -10.67 -2.30
N CYS A 261 11.38 -9.37 -1.98
CA CYS A 261 11.22 -8.29 -2.94
C CYS A 261 12.19 -8.43 -4.11
N ARG A 262 13.47 -8.71 -3.85
CA ARG A 262 14.48 -8.88 -4.89
C ARG A 262 14.12 -10.02 -5.83
N ARG A 263 13.76 -11.19 -5.31
CA ARG A 263 13.36 -12.35 -6.13
C ARG A 263 12.15 -12.05 -7.01
N LEU A 264 11.11 -11.43 -6.45
CA LEU A 264 9.91 -11.09 -7.22
C LEU A 264 10.21 -10.09 -8.34
N VAL A 265 11.03 -9.08 -8.08
CA VAL A 265 11.45 -8.12 -9.12
C VAL A 265 12.31 -8.81 -10.18
N ASP A 266 13.28 -9.65 -9.78
CA ASP A 266 14.13 -10.38 -10.71
C ASP A 266 13.31 -11.31 -11.61
N LEU A 267 12.33 -12.05 -11.06
CA LEU A 267 11.40 -12.87 -11.86
C LEU A 267 10.63 -12.05 -12.90
N ALA A 268 10.13 -10.86 -12.52
CA ALA A 268 9.43 -10.00 -13.47
C ALA A 268 10.39 -9.51 -14.58
N LEU A 269 11.62 -9.16 -14.23
CA LEU A 269 12.62 -8.70 -15.18
C LEU A 269 13.06 -9.84 -16.12
N GLU A 270 13.31 -11.05 -15.60
CA GLU A 270 13.68 -12.21 -16.40
C GLU A 270 12.63 -12.56 -17.47
N ARG A 271 11.36 -12.32 -17.15
CA ARG A 271 10.22 -12.57 -18.05
C ARG A 271 9.85 -11.40 -18.96
N GLY A 272 10.75 -10.45 -19.08
CA GLY A 272 10.62 -9.36 -20.04
C GLY A 272 10.63 -7.96 -19.43
N GLY A 273 10.16 -7.78 -18.18
CA GLY A 273 10.18 -6.49 -17.49
C GLY A 273 9.60 -5.35 -18.34
N SER A 274 8.42 -5.58 -18.92
CA SER A 274 7.82 -4.68 -19.91
C SER A 274 7.33 -3.35 -19.31
N ASP A 275 7.22 -3.28 -17.99
CA ASP A 275 6.77 -2.10 -17.24
C ASP A 275 7.68 -1.78 -16.06
N ASN A 276 7.42 -0.64 -15.40
CA ASN A 276 7.94 -0.35 -14.08
C ASN A 276 7.44 -1.43 -13.10
N VAL A 277 8.28 -1.88 -12.20
CA VAL A 277 7.96 -2.96 -11.25
C VAL A 277 8.23 -2.46 -9.85
N THR A 278 7.20 -2.38 -9.04
CA THR A 278 7.31 -2.01 -7.62
C THR A 278 6.70 -3.10 -6.75
N VAL A 279 7.46 -3.53 -5.76
CA VAL A 279 7.10 -4.59 -4.81
C VAL A 279 7.41 -4.12 -3.41
N LEU A 280 6.46 -4.30 -2.49
CA LEU A 280 6.58 -4.03 -1.08
C LEU A 280 6.11 -5.24 -0.31
N VAL A 281 6.98 -5.79 0.54
CA VAL A 281 6.67 -6.93 1.43
C VAL A 281 6.75 -6.49 2.88
N SER A 282 5.80 -6.91 3.70
CA SER A 282 5.83 -6.77 5.15
C SER A 282 5.50 -8.10 5.81
N ARG A 283 6.35 -8.52 6.76
CA ARG A 283 6.22 -9.75 7.54
C ARG A 283 6.10 -9.41 9.00
N LEU A 284 5.06 -9.87 9.66
CA LEU A 284 4.91 -9.69 11.10
C LEU A 284 5.40 -10.96 11.82
N ARG A 285 6.61 -10.90 12.36
CA ARG A 285 7.27 -12.04 13.01
C ARG A 285 7.58 -11.73 14.48
N PRO A 286 7.20 -12.60 15.42
CA PRO A 286 7.65 -12.44 16.80
C PRO A 286 9.17 -12.59 16.87
N ARG A 287 9.83 -11.69 17.59
CA ARG A 287 11.25 -11.85 17.88
C ARG A 287 11.47 -13.20 18.55
N ARG A 288 12.36 -14.00 18.01
CA ARG A 288 12.94 -15.09 18.79
C ARG A 288 13.70 -14.45 19.94
N PRO A 289 13.47 -14.85 21.20
CA PRO A 289 14.33 -14.41 22.28
C PRO A 289 15.77 -14.72 21.85
N SER A 290 16.62 -13.69 21.80
CA SER A 290 18.06 -13.87 21.63
C SER A 290 18.48 -14.84 22.74
N GLY A 291 18.86 -16.06 22.35
CA GLY A 291 19.34 -17.08 23.26
C GLY A 291 20.47 -16.47 24.09
N GLY A 292 20.28 -16.46 25.42
CA GLY A 292 21.30 -16.09 26.38
C GLY A 292 22.47 -17.09 26.38
#